data_5dd5fe8dd47d419cef2b4b46d1e3ea02
#
_entry.id   5dd5fe8dd47d419cef2b4b46d1e3ea02
#
_cell.length_a   1.000
_cell.length_b   1.000
_cell.length_c   1.000
_cell.angle_alpha   90.00
_cell.angle_beta   90.00
_cell.angle_gamma   90.00
#
_symmetry.space_group_name_H-M   'P 1'
#
loop_
_entity.id
_entity.type
_entity.pdbx_description
1 polymer ?
#
loop_
_entity_poly.entity_id
_entity_poly.type
_entity_poly.pdbx_seq_one_letter_code
_entity_poly.pdbx_strand_id
1 'polypeptide(L)'
;MADHVGNFRRRTAFSPCSQGGAGQDLAPLGLRVYRTERYSSPMPTDIVLVHSSDLHVDEDRAAAHGGDGTAALRSVLATARAVRADILLLAGDTFENNQLGGAILDRAGRRLTDASFPVVILPGNHDPVLAQSVFVRGGFGKLPNVSILGVTHNEAVPFPAFDLEIWGHAHRDYFNMAPLRGPRQRSTRWQVAMAHGHYEPPETRANPLRPSWVFGDEEIAATAADYLALGHWDRPMRVGNGAVPAYYSGSPDLAETVNLVRLTAAGDVVVTREPLSAES
;
A
#
# COMPACT_ATOMS: atom_id res chain seq x y z
N MET A 1 -21.24 40.11 38.73
CA MET A 1 -21.96 39.24 39.71
C MET A 1 -21.25 37.92 39.63
N ALA A 2 -20.21 37.81 40.46
CA ALA A 2 -20.10 37.18 41.79
C ALA A 2 -20.12 35.66 41.61
N ASP A 3 -18.94 35.05 41.65
CA ASP A 3 -18.19 34.42 42.74
C ASP A 3 -18.80 33.13 43.28
N HIS A 4 -18.10 32.01 43.20
CA HIS A 4 -17.68 31.35 44.45
C HIS A 4 -16.58 30.30 44.23
N VAL A 5 -15.49 30.55 44.93
CA VAL A 5 -14.34 29.74 45.25
C VAL A 5 -14.69 28.76 46.38
N GLY A 6 -14.12 27.57 46.39
CA GLY A 6 -14.25 26.59 47.47
C GLY A 6 -13.09 25.63 47.58
N ASN A 7 -12.08 26.09 48.28
CA ASN A 7 -10.89 25.36 48.77
C ASN A 7 -11.25 24.53 50.01
N PHE A 8 -10.82 23.25 50.13
CA PHE A 8 -10.73 22.60 51.44
C PHE A 8 -9.52 21.70 51.52
N ARG A 9 -8.55 22.16 52.31
CA ARG A 9 -7.44 21.39 52.99
C ARG A 9 -7.93 20.97 54.37
N ARG A 10 -7.51 19.78 54.83
CA ARG A 10 -7.06 19.42 56.21
C ARG A 10 -6.53 18.01 56.16
N ARG A 11 -5.31 17.68 56.48
CA ARG A 11 -4.46 17.62 57.68
C ARG A 11 -5.06 16.85 58.87
N THR A 12 -4.28 15.88 59.32
CA THR A 12 -3.87 15.45 60.68
C THR A 12 -3.92 13.91 60.76
N ALA A 13 -3.12 13.19 61.55
CA ALA A 13 -1.93 13.41 62.36
C ALA A 13 -1.44 12.03 62.84
N PHE A 14 -0.23 11.99 63.26
CA PHE A 14 0.53 10.91 63.89
C PHE A 14 -0.11 10.24 65.13
N SER A 15 0.21 8.95 65.41
CA SER A 15 0.98 8.57 66.60
C SER A 15 1.34 7.08 66.64
N PRO A 16 2.42 6.69 67.32
CA PRO A 16 3.08 5.40 67.25
C PRO A 16 2.76 4.49 68.46
N CYS A 17 2.99 3.18 68.32
CA CYS A 17 3.16 2.31 69.49
C CYS A 17 4.24 1.26 69.24
N SER A 18 4.94 1.01 70.32
CA SER A 18 6.24 0.43 70.51
C SER A 18 6.22 -1.10 70.68
N GLN A 19 7.38 -1.70 70.38
CA GLN A 19 8.12 -2.76 71.07
C GLN A 19 7.70 -4.21 70.91
N GLY A 20 8.71 -5.04 70.59
CA GLY A 20 8.73 -6.48 70.79
C GLY A 20 9.75 -7.17 69.87
N GLY A 21 11.00 -7.34 70.39
CA GLY A 21 12.09 -7.96 69.62
C GLY A 21 12.03 -9.48 69.56
N ALA A 22 12.65 -10.04 68.56
CA ALA A 22 13.36 -11.31 68.56
C ALA A 22 14.23 -11.36 67.29
N GLY A 23 15.53 -11.59 67.49
CA GLY A 23 16.51 -11.68 66.40
C GLY A 23 16.26 -12.91 65.53
N GLN A 24 16.42 -12.72 64.25
CA GLN A 24 16.68 -13.79 63.30
C GLN A 24 17.68 -13.32 62.25
N ASP A 25 18.61 -14.20 61.99
CA ASP A 25 19.76 -14.09 61.12
C ASP A 25 19.44 -13.51 59.75
N LEU A 26 20.15 -12.47 59.35
CA LEU A 26 20.15 -11.91 58.00
C LEU A 26 21.10 -12.73 57.15
N ALA A 27 20.54 -13.62 56.31
CA ALA A 27 21.26 -14.17 55.19
C ALA A 27 21.54 -13.06 54.14
N PRO A 28 22.70 -13.05 53.49
CA PRO A 28 23.03 -11.99 52.51
C PRO A 28 22.10 -12.06 51.30
N LEU A 29 21.44 -10.95 51.01
CA LEU A 29 20.66 -10.73 49.80
C LEU A 29 21.60 -10.89 48.58
N GLY A 30 21.53 -12.03 47.92
CA GLY A 30 22.19 -12.26 46.65
C GLY A 30 21.72 -11.24 45.61
N LEU A 31 22.66 -10.43 45.16
CA LEU A 31 22.44 -9.52 44.03
C LEU A 31 22.05 -10.35 42.78
N ARG A 32 20.77 -10.42 42.47
CA ARG A 32 20.33 -10.94 41.16
C ARG A 32 20.73 -9.94 40.09
N VAL A 33 21.85 -10.22 39.43
CA VAL A 33 22.21 -9.52 38.20
C VAL A 33 21.20 -9.94 37.14
N TYR A 34 20.21 -9.09 36.87
CA TYR A 34 19.36 -9.24 35.69
C TYR A 34 20.25 -8.95 34.50
N ARG A 35 20.65 -10.03 33.81
CA ARG A 35 21.23 -9.93 32.48
C ARG A 35 20.14 -9.37 31.58
N THR A 36 20.19 -8.09 31.25
CA THR A 36 19.39 -7.50 30.19
C THR A 36 19.88 -8.16 28.90
N GLU A 37 19.15 -9.17 28.46
CA GLU A 37 19.30 -9.62 27.08
C GLU A 37 18.99 -8.41 26.21
N ARG A 38 20.03 -7.89 25.56
CA ARG A 38 19.83 -6.90 24.51
C ARG A 38 19.06 -7.65 23.42
N TYR A 39 17.76 -7.41 23.33
CA TYR A 39 17.02 -7.68 22.13
C TYR A 39 17.74 -6.90 21.01
N SER A 40 18.58 -7.58 20.27
CA SER A 40 19.06 -7.03 19.01
C SER A 40 17.83 -6.93 18.12
N SER A 41 17.37 -5.70 17.89
CA SER A 41 16.39 -5.46 16.83
C SER A 41 16.92 -6.14 15.58
N PRO A 42 16.10 -6.94 14.87
CA PRO A 42 16.57 -7.55 13.64
C PRO A 42 17.11 -6.45 12.75
N MET A 43 18.27 -6.70 12.11
CA MET A 43 18.86 -5.76 11.16
C MET A 43 17.77 -5.43 10.12
N PRO A 44 17.59 -4.16 9.79
CA PRO A 44 16.62 -3.79 8.77
C PRO A 44 16.96 -4.53 7.48
N THR A 45 15.99 -5.25 6.93
CA THR A 45 16.11 -5.95 5.66
C THR A 45 15.53 -5.09 4.56
N ASP A 46 15.97 -5.30 3.32
CA ASP A 46 15.34 -4.68 2.16
C ASP A 46 13.88 -5.16 2.05
N ILE A 47 13.00 -4.25 1.61
CA ILE A 47 11.62 -4.58 1.28
C ILE A 47 11.50 -4.67 -0.24
N VAL A 48 10.96 -5.77 -0.73
CA VAL A 48 10.81 -6.05 -2.15
C VAL A 48 9.36 -5.85 -2.56
N LEU A 49 9.10 -4.85 -3.39
CA LEU A 49 7.78 -4.60 -3.95
C LEU A 49 7.78 -4.95 -5.44
N VAL A 50 6.70 -5.57 -5.91
CA VAL A 50 6.39 -5.65 -7.33
C VAL A 50 5.28 -4.67 -7.63
N HIS A 51 5.44 -3.84 -8.65
CA HIS A 51 4.46 -2.88 -9.09
C HIS A 51 4.05 -3.17 -10.54
N SER A 52 2.76 -3.39 -10.74
CA SER A 52 2.10 -3.53 -12.04
C SER A 52 0.81 -2.71 -12.06
N SER A 53 0.24 -2.51 -13.25
CA SER A 53 -1.03 -1.79 -13.47
C SER A 53 -1.64 -2.24 -14.79
N ASP A 54 -2.85 -1.80 -15.08
CA ASP A 54 -3.49 -1.95 -16.39
C ASP A 54 -3.54 -3.43 -16.86
N LEU A 55 -3.97 -4.32 -15.95
CA LEU A 55 -4.06 -5.76 -16.21
C LEU A 55 -5.27 -6.10 -17.10
N HIS A 56 -6.34 -5.31 -16.96
CA HIS A 56 -7.57 -5.45 -17.74
C HIS A 56 -8.09 -6.89 -17.79
N VAL A 57 -8.23 -7.52 -16.62
CA VAL A 57 -8.84 -8.86 -16.51
C VAL A 57 -10.23 -8.83 -17.16
N ASP A 58 -10.45 -9.69 -18.17
CA ASP A 58 -11.66 -9.67 -19.00
C ASP A 58 -12.00 -11.04 -19.61
N GLU A 59 -13.30 -11.32 -19.77
CA GLU A 59 -13.79 -12.54 -20.40
C GLU A 59 -13.58 -12.55 -21.92
N ASP A 60 -13.70 -11.39 -22.57
CA ASP A 60 -13.58 -11.27 -24.03
C ASP A 60 -12.15 -11.48 -24.51
N ARG A 61 -11.15 -11.09 -23.70
CA ARG A 61 -9.74 -11.42 -23.97
C ARG A 61 -9.49 -12.92 -23.96
N ALA A 62 -10.17 -13.68 -23.10
CA ALA A 62 -10.12 -15.13 -23.10
C ALA A 62 -10.63 -15.72 -24.43
N ALA A 63 -11.70 -15.18 -24.98
CA ALA A 63 -12.27 -15.63 -26.24
C ALA A 63 -11.38 -15.29 -27.44
N ALA A 64 -10.69 -14.15 -27.43
CA ALA A 64 -9.85 -13.66 -28.52
C ALA A 64 -8.47 -14.33 -28.58
N HIS A 65 -7.88 -14.70 -27.47
CA HIS A 65 -6.47 -15.16 -27.39
C HIS A 65 -6.30 -16.58 -26.83
N GLY A 66 -7.40 -17.26 -26.51
CA GLY A 66 -7.37 -18.58 -25.87
C GLY A 66 -6.86 -18.49 -24.42
N GLY A 67 -7.71 -18.78 -23.46
CA GLY A 67 -7.33 -18.70 -22.04
C GLY A 67 -8.53 -18.45 -21.14
N ASP A 68 -8.28 -18.05 -19.91
CA ASP A 68 -9.32 -17.87 -18.90
C ASP A 68 -9.59 -16.38 -18.53
N GLY A 69 -9.04 -15.42 -19.29
CA GLY A 69 -9.19 -13.99 -19.07
C GLY A 69 -8.36 -13.43 -17.94
N THR A 70 -7.56 -14.26 -17.25
CA THR A 70 -6.72 -13.84 -16.13
C THR A 70 -5.21 -13.96 -16.41
N ALA A 71 -4.80 -14.07 -17.68
CA ALA A 71 -3.42 -14.33 -18.05
C ALA A 71 -2.43 -13.27 -17.51
N ALA A 72 -2.74 -11.98 -17.69
CA ALA A 72 -1.94 -10.89 -17.16
C ALA A 72 -1.79 -10.98 -15.63
N LEU A 73 -2.90 -11.20 -14.92
CA LEU A 73 -2.88 -11.36 -13.47
C LEU A 73 -2.01 -12.57 -13.04
N ARG A 74 -2.14 -13.70 -13.73
CA ARG A 74 -1.33 -14.91 -13.45
C ARG A 74 0.15 -14.64 -13.62
N SER A 75 0.57 -14.04 -14.73
CA SER A 75 1.97 -13.74 -15.02
C SER A 75 2.56 -12.77 -13.99
N VAL A 76 1.82 -11.73 -13.59
CA VAL A 76 2.23 -10.78 -12.55
C VAL A 76 2.38 -11.48 -11.19
N LEU A 77 1.43 -12.33 -10.81
CA LEU A 77 1.51 -13.10 -9.56
C LEU A 77 2.66 -14.10 -9.57
N ALA A 78 2.90 -14.78 -10.70
CA ALA A 78 4.03 -15.69 -10.87
C ALA A 78 5.37 -14.95 -10.75
N THR A 79 5.49 -13.78 -11.37
CA THR A 79 6.69 -12.93 -11.27
C THR A 79 6.92 -12.46 -9.84
N ALA A 80 5.89 -11.96 -9.15
CA ALA A 80 6.00 -11.54 -7.76
C ALA A 80 6.46 -12.69 -6.85
N ARG A 81 5.97 -13.92 -7.09
CA ARG A 81 6.41 -15.12 -6.38
C ARG A 81 7.87 -15.47 -6.69
N ALA A 82 8.27 -15.42 -7.96
CA ALA A 82 9.63 -15.76 -8.41
C ALA A 82 10.69 -14.84 -7.78
N VAL A 83 10.40 -13.52 -7.70
CA VAL A 83 11.30 -12.54 -7.09
C VAL A 83 11.16 -12.46 -5.56
N ARG A 84 10.30 -13.28 -4.95
CA ARG A 84 9.98 -13.27 -3.51
C ARG A 84 9.57 -11.89 -3.03
N ALA A 85 8.59 -11.30 -3.70
CA ALA A 85 8.05 -10.01 -3.32
C ALA A 85 7.42 -10.07 -1.92
N ASP A 86 7.68 -9.05 -1.10
CA ASP A 86 7.00 -8.85 0.17
C ASP A 86 5.58 -8.32 -0.04
N ILE A 87 5.37 -7.49 -1.07
CA ILE A 87 4.06 -6.90 -1.41
C ILE A 87 3.94 -6.72 -2.92
N LEU A 88 2.76 -7.01 -3.47
CA LEU A 88 2.38 -6.68 -4.84
C LEU A 88 1.48 -5.43 -4.86
N LEU A 89 1.80 -4.46 -5.71
CA LEU A 89 1.03 -3.26 -5.98
C LEU A 89 0.37 -3.37 -7.35
N LEU A 90 -0.96 -3.23 -7.40
CA LEU A 90 -1.74 -3.12 -8.63
C LEU A 90 -2.31 -1.70 -8.72
N ALA A 91 -1.67 -0.87 -9.55
CA ALA A 91 -1.90 0.57 -9.59
C ALA A 91 -2.98 0.97 -10.62
N GLY A 92 -4.18 0.44 -10.46
CA GLY A 92 -5.37 0.76 -11.24
C GLY A 92 -5.61 -0.18 -12.42
N ASP A 93 -6.84 -0.18 -12.90
CA ASP A 93 -7.34 -0.94 -14.04
C ASP A 93 -6.95 -2.42 -13.98
N THR A 94 -7.19 -3.02 -12.80
CA THR A 94 -7.04 -4.46 -12.60
C THR A 94 -8.07 -5.22 -13.43
N PHE A 95 -9.28 -4.69 -13.54
CA PHE A 95 -10.39 -5.23 -14.29
C PHE A 95 -10.78 -4.30 -15.46
N GLU A 96 -11.20 -4.89 -16.58
CA GLU A 96 -11.59 -4.14 -17.78
C GLU A 96 -12.77 -3.20 -17.54
N ASN A 97 -13.75 -3.60 -16.73
CA ASN A 97 -14.89 -2.77 -16.38
C ASN A 97 -15.67 -3.32 -15.18
N ASN A 98 -16.59 -2.51 -14.67
CA ASN A 98 -17.48 -2.89 -13.55
C ASN A 98 -18.66 -3.80 -13.95
N GLN A 99 -18.75 -4.28 -15.19
CA GLN A 99 -19.88 -5.13 -15.66
C GLN A 99 -19.50 -6.61 -15.78
N LEU A 100 -18.25 -6.96 -15.52
CA LEU A 100 -17.74 -8.33 -15.61
C LEU A 100 -18.63 -9.34 -14.86
N GLY A 101 -18.77 -10.54 -15.43
CA GLY A 101 -19.58 -11.63 -14.88
C GLY A 101 -18.95 -12.26 -13.63
N GLY A 102 -19.78 -12.99 -12.86
CA GLY A 102 -19.30 -13.66 -11.63
C GLY A 102 -18.19 -14.67 -11.87
N ALA A 103 -18.23 -15.38 -13.00
CA ALA A 103 -17.26 -16.44 -13.30
C ALA A 103 -15.82 -15.93 -13.41
N ILE A 104 -15.60 -14.78 -14.06
CA ILE A 104 -14.26 -14.17 -14.16
C ILE A 104 -13.81 -13.60 -12.81
N LEU A 105 -14.75 -12.99 -12.06
CA LEU A 105 -14.43 -12.46 -10.72
C LEU A 105 -14.04 -13.58 -9.76
N ASP A 106 -14.73 -14.73 -9.81
CA ASP A 106 -14.38 -15.91 -9.02
C ASP A 106 -13.01 -16.48 -9.40
N ARG A 107 -12.66 -16.50 -10.71
CA ARG A 107 -11.33 -16.92 -11.18
C ARG A 107 -10.24 -15.98 -10.66
N ALA A 108 -10.42 -14.67 -10.83
CA ALA A 108 -9.49 -13.67 -10.32
C ALA A 108 -9.33 -13.76 -8.79
N GLY A 109 -10.44 -13.95 -8.06
CA GLY A 109 -10.45 -14.14 -6.62
C GLY A 109 -9.63 -15.35 -6.17
N ARG A 110 -9.77 -16.50 -6.84
CA ARG A 110 -8.94 -17.68 -6.57
C ARG A 110 -7.45 -17.39 -6.79
N ARG A 111 -7.09 -16.75 -7.93
CA ARG A 111 -5.70 -16.38 -8.21
C ARG A 111 -5.10 -15.47 -7.13
N LEU A 112 -5.86 -14.47 -6.70
CA LEU A 112 -5.44 -13.56 -5.62
C LEU A 112 -5.32 -14.29 -4.28
N THR A 113 -6.24 -15.19 -3.96
CA THR A 113 -6.20 -16.00 -2.72
C THR A 113 -4.96 -16.88 -2.66
N ASP A 114 -4.56 -17.45 -3.81
CA ASP A 114 -3.38 -18.32 -3.92
C ASP A 114 -2.05 -17.55 -3.83
N ALA A 115 -2.07 -16.22 -3.82
CA ALA A 115 -0.88 -15.43 -3.58
C ALA A 115 -0.44 -15.57 -2.10
N SER A 116 0.82 -15.91 -1.89
CA SER A 116 1.42 -16.10 -0.57
C SER A 116 1.95 -14.80 0.08
N PHE A 117 1.64 -13.67 -0.53
CA PHE A 117 2.08 -12.33 -0.13
C PHE A 117 0.90 -11.35 -0.18
N PRO A 118 0.97 -10.21 0.54
CA PRO A 118 -0.02 -9.15 0.47
C PRO A 118 -0.12 -8.53 -0.92
N VAL A 119 -1.36 -8.24 -1.34
CA VAL A 119 -1.67 -7.52 -2.58
C VAL A 119 -2.42 -6.24 -2.22
N VAL A 120 -1.91 -5.09 -2.67
CA VAL A 120 -2.59 -3.80 -2.54
C VAL A 120 -3.10 -3.37 -3.90
N ILE A 121 -4.40 -3.18 -4.00
CA ILE A 121 -5.08 -2.77 -5.23
C ILE A 121 -5.55 -1.33 -5.09
N LEU A 122 -5.20 -0.49 -6.05
CA LEU A 122 -5.80 0.80 -6.27
C LEU A 122 -6.79 0.70 -7.43
N PRO A 123 -8.08 0.92 -7.27
CA PRO A 123 -9.03 1.01 -8.38
C PRO A 123 -8.70 2.16 -9.34
N GLY A 124 -8.79 1.90 -10.64
CA GLY A 124 -8.56 2.86 -11.73
C GLY A 124 -9.85 3.39 -12.34
N ASN A 125 -9.75 3.93 -13.56
CA ASN A 125 -10.91 4.50 -14.25
C ASN A 125 -11.79 3.45 -14.96
N HIS A 126 -11.26 2.26 -15.27
CA HIS A 126 -12.06 1.15 -15.80
C HIS A 126 -12.84 0.42 -14.70
N ASP A 127 -12.27 0.33 -13.51
CA ASP A 127 -12.83 -0.39 -12.37
C ASP A 127 -13.05 0.51 -11.12
N PRO A 128 -13.63 1.72 -11.25
CA PRO A 128 -13.77 2.65 -10.14
C PRO A 128 -14.62 2.07 -9.01
N VAL A 129 -14.41 2.58 -7.79
CA VAL A 129 -15.19 2.20 -6.59
C VAL A 129 -16.60 2.76 -6.67
N LEU A 130 -17.52 1.97 -7.18
CA LEU A 130 -18.94 2.23 -7.23
C LEU A 130 -19.70 1.27 -6.30
N ALA A 131 -20.98 1.54 -6.03
CA ALA A 131 -21.80 0.68 -5.17
C ALA A 131 -21.87 -0.78 -5.64
N GLN A 132 -21.78 -1.01 -6.96
CA GLN A 132 -21.79 -2.33 -7.60
C GLN A 132 -20.46 -2.62 -8.33
N SER A 133 -19.35 -2.10 -7.81
CA SER A 133 -18.04 -2.35 -8.41
C SER A 133 -17.67 -3.83 -8.38
N VAL A 134 -16.80 -4.24 -9.29
CA VAL A 134 -16.24 -5.60 -9.34
C VAL A 134 -15.65 -6.01 -8.01
N PHE A 135 -15.03 -5.07 -7.27
CA PHE A 135 -14.44 -5.32 -5.96
C PHE A 135 -15.47 -5.73 -4.90
N VAL A 136 -16.66 -5.12 -4.94
CA VAL A 136 -17.77 -5.45 -4.03
C VAL A 136 -18.44 -6.75 -4.46
N ARG A 137 -18.80 -6.89 -5.75
CA ARG A 137 -19.50 -8.07 -6.29
C ARG A 137 -18.64 -9.33 -6.25
N GLY A 138 -17.34 -9.22 -6.53
CA GLY A 138 -16.40 -10.34 -6.46
C GLY A 138 -15.95 -10.68 -5.04
N GLY A 139 -16.37 -9.91 -4.02
CA GLY A 139 -16.03 -10.20 -2.63
C GLY A 139 -14.53 -10.09 -2.30
N PHE A 140 -13.74 -9.41 -3.12
CA PHE A 140 -12.28 -9.34 -2.98
C PHE A 140 -11.84 -8.74 -1.63
N GLY A 141 -12.63 -7.85 -1.05
CA GLY A 141 -12.36 -7.29 0.28
C GLY A 141 -12.45 -8.31 1.44
N LYS A 142 -12.89 -9.54 1.17
CA LYS A 142 -12.92 -10.64 2.16
C LYS A 142 -11.67 -11.53 2.09
N LEU A 143 -10.82 -11.34 1.08
CA LEU A 143 -9.59 -12.10 0.93
C LEU A 143 -8.55 -11.59 1.95
N PRO A 144 -7.96 -12.47 2.77
CA PRO A 144 -7.14 -12.04 3.92
C PRO A 144 -5.83 -11.36 3.53
N ASN A 145 -5.34 -11.62 2.32
CA ASN A 145 -4.10 -11.06 1.77
C ASN A 145 -4.35 -9.91 0.79
N VAL A 146 -5.60 -9.46 0.57
CA VAL A 146 -5.93 -8.39 -0.39
C VAL A 146 -6.42 -7.16 0.34
N SER A 147 -5.76 -6.04 0.12
CA SER A 147 -6.18 -4.72 0.57
C SER A 147 -6.56 -3.87 -0.64
N ILE A 148 -7.73 -3.23 -0.60
CA ILE A 148 -8.24 -2.42 -1.70
C ILE A 148 -8.49 -1.01 -1.18
N LEU A 149 -7.73 -0.06 -1.72
CA LEU A 149 -7.89 1.35 -1.40
C LEU A 149 -9.28 1.83 -1.83
N GLY A 150 -9.94 2.55 -0.94
CA GLY A 150 -11.31 3.00 -1.17
C GLY A 150 -12.40 1.96 -0.90
N VAL A 151 -12.06 0.69 -0.62
CA VAL A 151 -13.01 -0.40 -0.30
C VAL A 151 -12.75 -0.99 1.07
N THR A 152 -11.60 -1.67 1.29
CA THR A 152 -11.22 -2.25 2.58
C THR A 152 -10.50 -1.25 3.48
N HIS A 153 -9.77 -0.34 2.86
CA HIS A 153 -9.05 0.76 3.50
C HIS A 153 -9.44 2.06 2.82
N ASN A 154 -9.66 3.13 3.59
CA ASN A 154 -10.11 4.38 2.98
C ASN A 154 -9.05 4.95 2.05
N GLU A 155 -7.86 5.25 2.56
CA GLU A 155 -6.79 5.90 1.79
C GLU A 155 -5.42 5.27 1.98
N ALA A 156 -5.19 4.45 3.02
CA ALA A 156 -3.89 3.89 3.32
C ALA A 156 -3.96 2.50 3.95
N VAL A 157 -2.97 1.67 3.61
CA VAL A 157 -2.74 0.34 4.13
C VAL A 157 -1.43 0.34 4.92
N PRO A 158 -1.44 0.15 6.24
CA PRO A 158 -0.24 0.07 7.05
C PRO A 158 0.38 -1.34 6.99
N PHE A 159 1.70 -1.39 6.95
CA PHE A 159 2.52 -2.59 7.08
C PHE A 159 3.51 -2.41 8.23
N PRO A 160 3.05 -2.59 9.50
CA PRO A 160 3.87 -2.28 10.68
C PRO A 160 5.17 -3.10 10.76
N ALA A 161 5.18 -4.34 10.24
CA ALA A 161 6.37 -5.18 10.20
C ALA A 161 7.51 -4.59 9.37
N PHE A 162 7.18 -3.73 8.41
CA PHE A 162 8.12 -3.07 7.50
C PHE A 162 8.32 -1.58 7.80
N ASP A 163 7.61 -1.05 8.80
CA ASP A 163 7.53 0.41 9.04
C ASP A 163 7.21 1.16 7.74
N LEU A 164 6.21 0.63 7.01
CA LEU A 164 5.77 1.07 5.68
C LEU A 164 4.27 1.38 5.69
N GLU A 165 3.90 2.44 5.00
CA GLU A 165 2.53 2.77 4.64
C GLU A 165 2.41 2.86 3.12
N ILE A 166 1.36 2.25 2.55
CA ILE A 166 1.00 2.37 1.13
C ILE A 166 -0.32 3.12 1.04
N TRP A 167 -0.37 4.21 0.30
CA TRP A 167 -1.56 5.04 0.21
C TRP A 167 -1.90 5.44 -1.22
N GLY A 168 -3.13 5.84 -1.47
CA GLY A 168 -3.60 6.32 -2.76
C GLY A 168 -5.08 6.62 -2.76
N HIS A 169 -5.52 7.39 -3.74
CA HIS A 169 -6.91 7.75 -3.92
C HIS A 169 -7.52 6.95 -5.06
N ALA A 170 -8.38 6.00 -4.71
CA ALA A 170 -9.11 5.18 -5.67
C ALA A 170 -10.05 6.04 -6.53
N HIS A 171 -10.16 5.72 -7.82
CA HIS A 171 -11.20 6.28 -8.66
C HIS A 171 -12.59 5.94 -8.10
N ARG A 172 -13.48 6.93 -8.02
CA ARG A 172 -14.86 6.82 -7.54
C ARG A 172 -15.87 7.25 -8.59
N ASP A 173 -15.38 7.59 -9.76
CA ASP A 173 -16.12 8.09 -10.91
C ASP A 173 -15.33 7.75 -12.19
N TYR A 174 -16.01 7.61 -13.31
CA TYR A 174 -15.36 7.33 -14.59
C TYR A 174 -14.67 8.56 -15.21
N PHE A 175 -15.03 9.78 -14.79
CA PHE A 175 -14.67 10.99 -15.50
C PHE A 175 -14.06 12.08 -14.63
N ASN A 176 -14.30 12.07 -13.33
CA ASN A 176 -13.95 13.18 -12.45
C ASN A 176 -13.15 12.69 -11.23
N MET A 177 -11.84 12.67 -11.39
CA MET A 177 -10.94 12.19 -10.34
C MET A 177 -9.65 13.02 -10.29
N ALA A 178 -9.19 13.38 -9.11
CA ALA A 178 -7.85 13.93 -8.87
C ALA A 178 -6.99 12.83 -8.21
N PRO A 179 -6.13 12.13 -8.97
CA PRO A 179 -5.42 10.94 -8.48
C PRO A 179 -4.35 11.26 -7.42
N LEU A 180 -3.78 12.47 -7.46
CA LEU A 180 -2.84 12.96 -6.45
C LEU A 180 -3.46 14.17 -5.74
N ARG A 181 -4.16 13.91 -4.63
CA ARG A 181 -4.74 14.96 -3.78
C ARG A 181 -3.85 15.16 -2.58
N GLY A 182 -3.30 16.33 -2.43
CA GLY A 182 -2.64 16.75 -1.21
C GLY A 182 -1.59 15.78 -0.67
N PRO A 183 -0.63 16.24 0.08
CA PRO A 183 0.34 15.37 0.71
C PRO A 183 -0.30 14.62 1.88
N ARG A 184 0.03 13.34 2.03
CA ARG A 184 -0.28 12.58 3.24
C ARG A 184 0.83 12.78 4.26
N GLN A 185 0.46 13.11 5.50
CA GLN A 185 1.43 13.23 6.58
C GLN A 185 2.14 11.90 6.78
N ARG A 186 3.48 11.92 6.76
CA ARG A 186 4.31 10.74 6.99
C ARG A 186 4.18 10.27 8.44
N SER A 187 3.90 8.98 8.62
CA SER A 187 3.81 8.33 9.94
C SER A 187 4.74 7.11 10.07
N THR A 188 5.41 6.73 8.97
CA THR A 188 6.26 5.55 8.87
C THR A 188 7.61 5.91 8.24
N ARG A 189 8.60 5.04 8.43
CA ARG A 189 9.91 5.18 7.78
C ARG A 189 9.75 5.23 6.25
N TRP A 190 8.99 4.30 5.69
CA TRP A 190 8.72 4.22 4.26
C TRP A 190 7.29 4.61 3.94
N GLN A 191 7.12 5.41 2.90
CA GLN A 191 5.82 5.80 2.40
C GLN A 191 5.78 5.64 0.89
N VAL A 192 4.91 4.74 0.40
CA VAL A 192 4.68 4.51 -1.02
C VAL A 192 3.32 5.08 -1.39
N ALA A 193 3.30 5.90 -2.43
CA ALA A 193 2.06 6.39 -3.01
C ALA A 193 1.67 5.57 -4.23
N MET A 194 0.37 5.39 -4.47
CA MET A 194 -0.20 4.80 -5.68
C MET A 194 -1.14 5.79 -6.32
N ALA A 195 -1.07 5.94 -7.64
CA ALA A 195 -2.01 6.76 -8.39
C ALA A 195 -2.29 6.16 -9.77
N HIS A 196 -3.51 6.39 -10.26
CA HIS A 196 -3.90 5.98 -11.59
C HIS A 196 -4.39 7.20 -12.36
N GLY A 197 -3.65 7.62 -13.39
CA GLY A 197 -3.96 8.82 -14.16
C GLY A 197 -2.85 9.22 -15.13
N HIS A 198 -3.07 10.31 -15.82
CA HIS A 198 -2.22 10.78 -16.90
C HIS A 198 -1.22 11.84 -16.40
N TYR A 199 0.06 11.52 -16.47
CA TYR A 199 1.11 12.54 -16.25
C TYR A 199 1.20 13.48 -17.43
N GLU A 200 1.23 14.77 -17.13
CA GLU A 200 1.40 15.82 -18.11
C GLU A 200 2.55 16.75 -17.72
N PRO A 201 3.61 16.82 -18.54
CA PRO A 201 4.70 17.75 -18.29
C PRO A 201 4.21 19.20 -18.37
N PRO A 202 4.89 20.15 -17.67
CA PRO A 202 4.45 21.54 -17.53
C PRO A 202 4.14 22.25 -18.85
N GLU A 203 4.92 21.94 -19.90
CA GLU A 203 4.80 22.59 -21.21
C GLU A 203 3.55 22.21 -21.99
N THR A 204 2.86 21.13 -21.61
CA THR A 204 1.66 20.65 -22.30
C THR A 204 0.36 20.92 -21.56
N ARG A 205 0.42 21.48 -20.36
CA ARG A 205 -0.71 21.68 -19.42
C ARG A 205 -1.81 22.65 -19.90
N ALA A 206 -1.73 23.20 -21.10
CA ALA A 206 -2.62 24.25 -21.56
C ALA A 206 -3.94 23.78 -22.20
N ASN A 207 -4.27 22.47 -22.20
CA ASN A 207 -5.48 21.99 -22.86
C ASN A 207 -6.66 21.89 -21.87
N PRO A 208 -7.69 22.75 -21.97
CA PRO A 208 -8.83 22.76 -21.06
C PRO A 208 -9.82 21.58 -21.26
N LEU A 209 -9.62 20.75 -22.29
CA LEU A 209 -10.48 19.60 -22.60
C LEU A 209 -9.97 18.27 -22.01
N ARG A 210 -8.95 18.32 -21.14
CA ARG A 210 -8.36 17.12 -20.57
C ARG A 210 -9.17 16.56 -19.41
N PRO A 211 -9.13 15.24 -19.22
CA PRO A 211 -9.75 14.59 -18.07
C PRO A 211 -9.18 15.14 -16.75
N SER A 212 -9.99 15.12 -15.72
CA SER A 212 -9.59 15.60 -14.37
C SER A 212 -8.51 14.73 -13.69
N TRP A 213 -8.23 13.51 -14.19
CA TRP A 213 -7.18 12.64 -13.67
C TRP A 213 -5.77 12.94 -14.19
N VAL A 214 -5.55 14.18 -14.68
CA VAL A 214 -4.24 14.67 -15.08
C VAL A 214 -3.48 15.24 -13.88
N PHE A 215 -2.19 14.94 -13.79
CA PHE A 215 -1.29 15.47 -12.77
C PHE A 215 0.08 15.78 -13.37
N GLY A 216 0.89 16.56 -12.68
CA GLY A 216 2.23 16.94 -13.12
C GLY A 216 3.25 16.93 -12.00
N ASP A 217 4.38 17.58 -12.24
CA ASP A 217 5.54 17.58 -11.34
C ASP A 217 5.22 18.09 -9.93
N GLU A 218 4.37 19.11 -9.82
CA GLU A 218 4.02 19.71 -8.54
C GLU A 218 3.23 18.73 -7.67
N GLU A 219 2.24 18.03 -8.25
CA GLU A 219 1.45 17.04 -7.54
C GLU A 219 2.29 15.82 -7.16
N ILE A 220 3.21 15.39 -8.05
CA ILE A 220 4.16 14.32 -7.73
C ILE A 220 5.04 14.73 -6.54
N ALA A 221 5.66 15.91 -6.61
CA ALA A 221 6.54 16.41 -5.55
C ALA A 221 5.78 16.58 -4.22
N ALA A 222 4.53 17.06 -4.28
CA ALA A 222 3.69 17.27 -3.10
C ALA A 222 3.35 15.96 -2.35
N THR A 223 3.45 14.80 -2.99
CA THR A 223 3.26 13.51 -2.30
C THR A 223 4.31 13.27 -1.23
N ALA A 224 5.52 13.79 -1.39
CA ALA A 224 6.69 13.54 -0.55
C ALA A 224 6.92 12.03 -0.26
N ALA A 225 6.41 11.15 -1.13
CA ALA A 225 6.55 9.70 -1.01
C ALA A 225 7.98 9.25 -1.38
N ASP A 226 8.40 8.11 -0.87
CA ASP A 226 9.68 7.51 -1.25
C ASP A 226 9.60 6.86 -2.64
N TYR A 227 8.41 6.41 -3.03
CA TYR A 227 8.12 5.86 -4.35
C TYR A 227 6.67 6.16 -4.74
N LEU A 228 6.44 6.49 -6.01
CA LEU A 228 5.11 6.66 -6.58
C LEU A 228 4.86 5.62 -7.68
N ALA A 229 3.95 4.69 -7.40
CA ALA A 229 3.49 3.65 -8.32
C ALA A 229 2.33 4.18 -9.18
N LEU A 230 2.56 4.28 -10.49
CA LEU A 230 1.62 4.85 -11.45
C LEU A 230 1.04 3.80 -12.40
N GLY A 231 -0.25 3.90 -12.66
CA GLY A 231 -0.95 3.21 -13.77
C GLY A 231 -1.65 4.18 -14.71
N HIS A 232 -2.26 3.66 -15.75
CA HIS A 232 -2.95 4.33 -16.86
C HIS A 232 -2.17 4.35 -18.18
N TRP A 233 -0.88 4.16 -18.17
CA TRP A 233 -0.06 4.09 -19.38
C TRP A 233 0.40 2.67 -19.67
N ASP A 234 0.19 2.22 -20.90
CA ASP A 234 0.55 0.86 -21.33
C ASP A 234 2.06 0.61 -21.40
N ARG A 235 2.87 1.67 -21.45
CA ARG A 235 4.32 1.57 -21.55
C ARG A 235 5.00 2.02 -20.27
N PRO A 236 6.04 1.31 -19.83
CA PRO A 236 6.82 1.70 -18.66
C PRO A 236 7.54 3.01 -18.90
N MET A 237 7.46 3.91 -17.93
CA MET A 237 8.13 5.21 -18.01
C MET A 237 8.39 5.77 -16.61
N ARG A 238 9.56 6.39 -16.45
CA ARG A 238 9.81 7.30 -15.34
C ARG A 238 9.33 8.68 -15.70
N VAL A 239 8.62 9.35 -14.79
CA VAL A 239 8.07 10.70 -14.99
C VAL A 239 8.40 11.62 -13.82
N GLY A 240 8.09 12.90 -13.97
CA GLY A 240 8.36 13.90 -12.95
C GLY A 240 9.77 14.49 -13.02
N ASN A 241 10.01 15.51 -12.22
CA ASN A 241 11.30 16.23 -12.16
C ASN A 241 12.36 15.55 -11.27
N GLY A 242 12.05 14.37 -10.72
CA GLY A 242 12.97 13.61 -9.89
C GLY A 242 12.86 13.88 -8.38
N ALA A 243 11.96 14.75 -7.92
CA ALA A 243 11.71 14.99 -6.50
C ALA A 243 11.20 13.73 -5.79
N VAL A 244 10.40 12.93 -6.49
CA VAL A 244 9.92 11.62 -6.06
C VAL A 244 10.19 10.63 -7.20
N PRO A 245 10.72 9.43 -6.93
CA PRO A 245 10.81 8.35 -7.92
C PRO A 245 9.41 7.89 -8.35
N ALA A 246 8.92 8.40 -9.49
CA ALA A 246 7.58 8.15 -10.02
C ALA A 246 7.66 7.33 -11.32
N TYR A 247 6.97 6.19 -11.37
CA TYR A 247 7.08 5.25 -12.49
C TYR A 247 5.73 4.67 -12.87
N TYR A 248 5.44 4.67 -14.15
CA TYR A 248 4.47 3.78 -14.77
C TYR A 248 5.09 2.39 -14.91
N SER A 249 4.33 1.34 -14.62
CA SER A 249 4.77 -0.04 -14.85
C SER A 249 4.59 -0.46 -16.30
N GLY A 250 3.61 0.10 -16.97
CA GLY A 250 3.06 -0.40 -18.22
C GLY A 250 2.09 -1.57 -18.00
N SER A 251 1.23 -1.80 -19.00
CA SER A 251 0.37 -2.98 -19.04
C SER A 251 1.21 -4.24 -19.24
N PRO A 252 0.97 -5.33 -18.48
CA PRO A 252 1.70 -6.60 -18.63
C PRO A 252 1.71 -7.14 -20.07
N ASP A 253 0.61 -7.01 -20.79
CA ASP A 253 0.45 -7.52 -22.16
C ASP A 253 1.34 -6.80 -23.19
N LEU A 254 1.68 -5.53 -22.95
CA LEU A 254 2.49 -4.72 -23.87
C LEU A 254 3.91 -4.48 -23.38
N ALA A 255 4.09 -4.37 -22.08
CA ALA A 255 5.39 -4.13 -21.45
C ALA A 255 6.19 -5.42 -21.25
N GLU A 256 5.51 -6.58 -21.12
CA GLU A 256 6.08 -7.89 -20.82
C GLU A 256 6.98 -7.90 -19.58
N THR A 257 6.87 -6.88 -18.73
CA THR A 257 7.67 -6.68 -17.51
C THR A 257 6.84 -6.02 -16.43
N VAL A 258 7.33 -6.08 -15.19
CA VAL A 258 6.85 -5.29 -14.05
C VAL A 258 7.96 -4.39 -13.51
N ASN A 259 7.62 -3.41 -12.67
CA ASN A 259 8.62 -2.71 -11.86
C ASN A 259 8.93 -3.56 -10.62
N LEU A 260 10.21 -3.87 -10.43
CA LEU A 260 10.75 -4.44 -9.20
C LEU A 260 11.35 -3.29 -8.38
N VAL A 261 10.78 -3.01 -7.22
CA VAL A 261 11.16 -1.90 -6.35
C VAL A 261 11.76 -2.45 -5.06
N ARG A 262 12.96 -2.00 -4.72
CA ARG A 262 13.60 -2.33 -3.44
C ARG A 262 13.72 -1.08 -2.60
N LEU A 263 13.11 -1.12 -1.43
CA LEU A 263 13.32 -0.13 -0.38
C LEU A 263 14.45 -0.69 0.51
N THR A 264 15.65 -0.16 0.34
CA THR A 264 16.83 -0.78 0.94
C THR A 264 16.98 -0.46 2.44
N ALA A 265 17.62 -1.34 3.15
CA ALA A 265 17.97 -1.11 4.56
C ALA A 265 18.76 0.20 4.76
N ALA A 266 19.55 0.60 3.73
CA ALA A 266 20.34 1.83 3.73
C ALA A 266 19.50 3.11 3.56
N GLY A 267 18.23 3.00 3.10
CA GLY A 267 17.36 4.14 2.88
C GLY A 267 17.18 4.55 1.42
N ASP A 268 17.68 3.75 0.48
CA ASP A 268 17.58 4.02 -0.95
C ASP A 268 16.36 3.34 -1.57
N VAL A 269 15.85 3.91 -2.65
CA VAL A 269 14.84 3.29 -3.52
C VAL A 269 15.47 2.89 -4.83
N VAL A 270 15.52 1.59 -5.10
CA VAL A 270 16.08 1.03 -6.34
C VAL A 270 14.93 0.45 -7.17
N VAL A 271 14.81 0.90 -8.41
CA VAL A 271 13.77 0.45 -9.34
C VAL A 271 14.42 -0.20 -10.56
N THR A 272 14.03 -1.43 -10.83
CA THR A 272 14.47 -2.19 -12.02
C THR A 272 13.27 -2.77 -12.75
N ARG A 273 13.48 -3.20 -13.99
CA ARG A 273 12.46 -3.93 -14.77
C ARG A 273 12.69 -5.42 -14.61
N GLU A 274 11.63 -6.15 -14.28
CA GLU A 274 11.65 -7.61 -14.18
C GLU A 274 10.75 -8.21 -15.27
N PRO A 275 11.26 -9.12 -16.12
CA PRO A 275 10.45 -9.81 -17.12
C PRO A 275 9.35 -10.63 -16.46
N LEU A 276 8.18 -10.73 -17.15
CA LEU A 276 7.10 -11.58 -16.69
C LEU A 276 7.52 -13.05 -16.71
N SER A 277 7.27 -13.71 -15.60
CA SER A 277 7.49 -15.16 -15.48
C SER A 277 6.32 -15.91 -16.13
N ALA A 278 6.63 -16.93 -16.93
CA ALA A 278 5.63 -17.91 -17.30
C ALA A 278 5.19 -18.69 -16.05
N GLU A 279 3.90 -18.98 -15.94
CA GLU A 279 3.40 -19.91 -14.93
C GLU A 279 3.98 -21.32 -15.25
N SER A 280 4.71 -21.89 -14.30
CA SER A 280 5.17 -23.29 -14.36
C SER A 280 4.07 -24.28 -13.96
#